data_77bb745f833d85b78c8f23be7621ed53
#
_entry.id   77bb745f833d85b78c8f23be7621ed53
#
_cell.length_a   1.000
_cell.length_b   1.000
_cell.length_c   1.000
_cell.angle_alpha   90.00
_cell.angle_beta   90.00
_cell.angle_gamma   90.00
#
_symmetry.space_group_name_H-M   'P 1'
#
loop_
_entity.id
_entity.type
_entity.pdbx_description
1 polymer ?
#
loop_
_entity_poly.entity_id
_entity_poly.type
_entity_poly.pdbx_seq_one_letter_code
_entity_poly.pdbx_strand_id
1 'polypeptide(L)'
;MITRKEVIRYLGYGQNIPDDKVMELINNCIKEVEAAAKPKNVYRRFDVFISEDDVISVAGLTIESHNLAKNLRGCSEAVLFAATLGTDVDRLLNKALKLDIAKAAVIQAAAAAAIEDYCN
;
A
#
# COMPACT_ATOMS: atom_id res chain seq x y z
N MET A 1 -2.75 2.25 12.18
CA MET A 1 -2.53 3.69 12.43
C MET A 1 -1.34 4.21 11.63
N ILE A 2 -1.46 5.39 11.03
CA ILE A 2 -0.39 5.96 10.21
C ILE A 2 0.64 6.63 11.12
N THR A 3 1.92 6.29 10.93
CA THR A 3 3.01 6.93 11.66
C THR A 3 3.73 7.96 10.78
N ARG A 4 4.20 9.05 11.40
CA ARG A 4 4.99 10.08 10.69
C ARG A 4 6.25 9.49 10.07
N LYS A 5 6.89 8.57 10.76
CA LYS A 5 8.11 7.90 10.31
C LYS A 5 7.89 7.21 8.96
N GLU A 6 6.80 6.48 8.80
CA GLU A 6 6.49 5.79 7.55
C GLU A 6 6.17 6.77 6.42
N VAL A 7 5.43 7.84 6.71
CA VAL A 7 5.15 8.88 5.71
C VAL A 7 6.44 9.53 5.23
N ILE A 8 7.34 9.87 6.14
CA ILE A 8 8.65 10.45 5.82
C ILE A 8 9.45 9.48 4.94
N ARG A 9 9.41 8.20 5.25
CA ARG A 9 10.08 7.17 4.45
C ARG A 9 9.52 7.12 3.03
N TYR A 10 8.21 7.12 2.86
CA TYR A 10 7.58 7.10 1.55
C TYR A 10 7.84 8.37 0.73
N LEU A 11 8.09 9.50 1.40
CA LEU A 11 8.46 10.75 0.72
C LEU A 11 9.92 10.76 0.23
N GLY A 12 10.71 9.77 0.62
CA GLY A 12 12.08 9.63 0.13
C GLY A 12 13.12 10.46 0.86
N TYR A 13 12.84 10.93 2.08
CA TYR A 13 13.81 11.69 2.87
C TYR A 13 15.00 10.85 3.34
N GLY A 14 14.85 9.53 3.40
CA GLY A 14 15.90 8.68 3.95
C GLY A 14 16.17 8.99 5.41
N GLN A 15 17.41 9.40 5.73
CA GLN A 15 17.80 9.80 7.09
C GLN A 15 17.65 11.30 7.33
N ASN A 16 17.29 12.07 6.30
CA ASN A 16 17.07 13.51 6.44
C ASN A 16 15.78 13.78 7.20
N ILE A 17 15.75 14.89 7.92
CA ILE A 17 14.59 15.31 8.70
C ILE A 17 13.90 16.44 7.95
N PRO A 18 12.58 16.33 7.66
CA PRO A 18 11.81 17.42 7.07
C PRO A 18 11.82 18.67 7.97
N ASP A 19 11.71 19.85 7.36
CA ASP A 19 11.57 21.08 8.12
C ASP A 19 10.19 21.17 8.81
N ASP A 20 10.01 22.20 9.65
CA ASP A 20 8.80 22.34 10.46
C ASP A 20 7.53 22.50 9.61
N LYS A 21 7.62 23.19 8.47
CA LYS A 21 6.47 23.37 7.56
C LYS A 21 6.05 22.05 6.95
N VAL A 22 7.01 21.25 6.51
CA VAL A 22 6.74 19.93 5.95
C VAL A 22 6.19 18.99 7.02
N MET A 23 6.73 19.04 8.24
CA MET A 23 6.21 18.23 9.36
C MET A 23 4.78 18.59 9.69
N GLU A 24 4.41 19.86 9.67
CA GLU A 24 3.03 20.29 9.88
C GLU A 24 2.12 19.77 8.77
N LEU A 25 2.56 19.87 7.52
CA LEU A 25 1.82 19.32 6.37
C LEU A 25 1.62 17.82 6.52
N ILE A 26 2.65 17.08 6.90
CA ILE A 26 2.57 15.64 7.14
C ILE A 26 1.54 15.33 8.22
N ASN A 27 1.58 16.01 9.36
CA ASN A 27 0.64 15.81 10.45
C ASN A 27 -0.81 16.06 10.02
N ASN A 28 -1.05 17.13 9.27
CA ASN A 28 -2.37 17.47 8.76
C ASN A 28 -2.87 16.45 7.76
N CYS A 29 -2.03 15.99 6.85
CA CYS A 29 -2.40 14.99 5.86
C CYS A 29 -2.68 13.63 6.49
N ILE A 30 -1.93 13.24 7.52
CA ILE A 30 -2.21 12.01 8.28
C ILE A 30 -3.63 12.07 8.86
N LYS A 31 -4.00 13.19 9.49
CA LYS A 31 -5.33 13.37 10.07
C LYS A 31 -6.42 13.28 9.01
N GLU A 32 -6.22 13.93 7.87
CA GLU A 32 -7.19 13.92 6.78
C GLU A 32 -7.38 12.51 6.20
N VAL A 33 -6.28 11.78 5.98
CA VAL A 33 -6.34 10.41 5.45
C VAL A 33 -7.01 9.47 6.47
N GLU A 34 -6.65 9.55 7.75
CA GLU A 34 -7.27 8.73 8.79
C GLU A 34 -8.77 9.00 8.92
N ALA A 35 -9.20 10.25 8.79
CA ALA A 35 -10.60 10.61 8.83
C ALA A 35 -11.38 10.11 7.62
N ALA A 36 -10.76 10.11 6.44
CA ALA A 36 -11.40 9.69 5.18
C ALA A 36 -11.36 8.17 4.97
N ALA A 37 -10.38 7.47 5.54
CA ALA A 37 -10.16 6.05 5.29
C ALA A 37 -11.30 5.18 5.82
N LYS A 38 -11.79 4.28 4.94
CA LYS A 38 -12.76 3.24 5.27
C LYS A 38 -12.21 1.92 4.73
N PRO A 39 -11.27 1.30 5.45
CA PRO A 39 -10.59 0.12 4.94
C PRO A 39 -11.53 -1.06 4.74
N LYS A 40 -11.34 -1.76 3.64
CA LYS A 40 -12.04 -3.00 3.33
C LYS A 40 -11.07 -3.98 2.69
N ASN A 41 -11.34 -5.26 2.87
CA ASN A 41 -10.57 -6.28 2.19
C ASN A 41 -11.48 -7.42 1.74
N VAL A 42 -11.01 -8.15 0.74
CA VAL A 42 -11.58 -9.43 0.33
C VAL A 42 -10.42 -10.40 0.16
N TYR A 43 -10.64 -11.65 0.48
CA TYR A 43 -9.62 -12.68 0.29
C TYR A 43 -10.25 -14.00 -0.07
N ARG A 44 -9.47 -14.86 -0.72
CA ARG A 44 -9.90 -16.20 -1.10
C ARG A 44 -8.71 -17.14 -1.14
N ARG A 45 -8.95 -18.38 -0.75
CA ARG A 45 -7.95 -19.44 -0.79
C ARG A 45 -8.01 -20.15 -2.14
N PHE A 46 -6.85 -20.43 -2.72
CA PHE A 46 -6.73 -21.15 -3.99
C PHE A 46 -5.66 -22.23 -3.88
N ASP A 47 -5.82 -23.29 -4.65
CA ASP A 47 -4.76 -24.27 -4.84
C ASP A 47 -3.63 -23.63 -5.65
N VAL A 48 -2.41 -24.04 -5.33
CA VAL A 48 -1.21 -23.51 -5.99
C VAL A 48 -0.39 -24.68 -6.52
N PHE A 49 0.06 -24.58 -7.77
CA PHE A 49 0.97 -25.54 -8.39
C PHE A 49 2.20 -24.79 -8.91
N ILE A 50 3.38 -25.33 -8.62
CA ILE A 50 4.65 -24.72 -9.06
C ILE A 50 5.40 -25.75 -9.89
N SER A 51 5.69 -25.40 -11.16
CA SER A 51 6.47 -26.26 -12.06
C SER A 51 7.98 -26.14 -11.76
N GLU A 52 8.75 -27.05 -12.36
CA GLU A 52 10.21 -27.02 -12.26
C GLU A 52 10.81 -25.76 -12.92
N ASP A 53 10.10 -25.17 -13.88
CA ASP A 53 10.53 -23.98 -14.61
C ASP A 53 10.10 -22.66 -13.92
N ASP A 54 9.76 -22.71 -12.64
CA ASP A 54 9.32 -21.54 -11.84
C ASP A 54 8.04 -20.90 -12.38
N VAL A 55 7.15 -21.72 -12.96
CA VAL A 55 5.82 -21.29 -13.38
C VAL A 55 4.81 -21.62 -12.30
N ILE A 56 4.09 -20.62 -11.85
CA ILE A 56 3.10 -20.74 -10.78
C ILE A 56 1.70 -20.72 -11.42
N SER A 57 0.90 -21.71 -11.10
CA SER A 57 -0.52 -21.79 -11.50
C SER A 57 -1.37 -21.60 -10.26
N VAL A 58 -2.14 -20.50 -10.21
CA VAL A 58 -3.00 -20.15 -9.09
C VAL A 58 -4.19 -19.33 -9.59
N ALA A 59 -5.39 -19.65 -9.11
CA ALA A 59 -6.61 -18.89 -9.42
C ALA A 59 -6.87 -18.72 -10.92
N GLY A 60 -6.51 -19.70 -11.75
CA GLY A 60 -6.63 -19.60 -13.20
C GLY A 60 -5.57 -18.74 -13.88
N LEU A 61 -4.62 -18.22 -13.11
CA LEU A 61 -3.52 -17.42 -13.60
C LEU A 61 -2.25 -18.26 -13.75
N THR A 62 -1.41 -17.88 -14.70
CA THR A 62 -0.08 -18.45 -14.89
C THR A 62 0.95 -17.35 -14.72
N ILE A 63 1.85 -17.51 -13.76
CA ILE A 63 2.85 -16.49 -13.40
C ILE A 63 4.23 -17.11 -13.53
N GLU A 64 5.10 -16.45 -14.30
CA GLU A 64 6.51 -16.82 -14.39
C GLU A 64 7.31 -15.92 -13.46
N SER A 65 7.80 -16.46 -12.35
CA SER A 65 8.58 -15.70 -11.39
C SER A 65 9.42 -16.62 -10.54
N HIS A 66 10.73 -16.50 -10.65
CA HIS A 66 11.68 -17.27 -9.84
C HIS A 66 11.50 -16.95 -8.35
N ASN A 67 11.39 -15.67 -7.99
CA ASN A 67 11.28 -15.25 -6.60
C ASN A 67 9.97 -15.71 -5.96
N LEU A 68 8.85 -15.58 -6.68
CA LEU A 68 7.56 -16.03 -6.18
C LEU A 68 7.52 -17.56 -6.05
N ALA A 69 8.05 -18.28 -7.03
CA ALA A 69 8.14 -19.74 -7.00
C ALA A 69 8.96 -20.20 -5.80
N LYS A 70 10.09 -19.53 -5.52
CA LYS A 70 10.94 -19.83 -4.37
C LYS A 70 10.17 -19.63 -3.05
N ASN A 71 9.42 -18.55 -2.94
CA ASN A 71 8.65 -18.26 -1.72
C ASN A 71 7.50 -19.25 -1.49
N LEU A 72 6.85 -19.68 -2.56
CA LEU A 72 5.70 -20.58 -2.50
C LEU A 72 6.06 -22.06 -2.56
N ARG A 73 7.32 -22.40 -2.74
CA ARG A 73 7.76 -23.79 -2.86
C ARG A 73 7.44 -24.55 -1.57
N GLY A 74 6.79 -25.70 -1.71
CA GLY A 74 6.29 -26.48 -0.59
C GLY A 74 4.88 -26.12 -0.15
N CYS A 75 4.29 -25.06 -0.70
CA CYS A 75 2.91 -24.68 -0.44
C CYS A 75 1.97 -25.36 -1.44
N SER A 76 0.85 -25.90 -0.95
CA SER A 76 -0.20 -26.47 -1.78
C SER A 76 -1.36 -25.49 -1.99
N GLU A 77 -1.45 -24.47 -1.14
CA GLU A 77 -2.50 -23.47 -1.17
C GLU A 77 -1.92 -22.08 -0.96
N ALA A 78 -2.58 -21.07 -1.52
CA ALA A 78 -2.26 -19.66 -1.30
C ALA A 78 -3.54 -18.87 -1.07
N VAL A 79 -3.44 -17.83 -0.27
CA VAL A 79 -4.53 -16.87 -0.07
C VAL A 79 -4.21 -15.62 -0.89
N LEU A 80 -5.10 -15.28 -1.80
CA LEU A 80 -5.04 -14.01 -2.52
C LEU A 80 -5.99 -13.04 -1.84
N PHE A 81 -5.50 -11.85 -1.57
CA PHE A 81 -6.35 -10.82 -0.98
C PHE A 81 -6.15 -9.47 -1.67
N ALA A 82 -7.19 -8.65 -1.59
CA ALA A 82 -7.15 -7.27 -2.04
C ALA A 82 -7.67 -6.39 -0.92
N ALA A 83 -7.05 -5.24 -0.75
CA ALA A 83 -7.45 -4.27 0.26
C ALA A 83 -7.53 -2.86 -0.35
N THR A 84 -8.41 -2.04 0.21
CA THR A 84 -8.59 -0.66 -0.21
C THR A 84 -8.81 0.23 1.01
N LEU A 85 -8.47 1.50 0.90
CA LEU A 85 -8.80 2.51 1.91
C LEU A 85 -10.17 3.14 1.66
N GLY A 86 -10.81 2.83 0.53
CA GLY A 86 -12.10 3.39 0.15
C GLY A 86 -11.99 4.61 -0.75
N THR A 87 -13.13 5.00 -1.33
CA THR A 87 -13.18 6.05 -2.35
C THR A 87 -12.97 7.46 -1.80
N ASP A 88 -13.22 7.69 -0.51
CA ASP A 88 -13.05 9.01 0.08
C ASP A 88 -11.58 9.44 0.12
N VAL A 89 -10.65 8.50 0.31
CA VAL A 89 -9.21 8.77 0.20
C VAL A 89 -8.84 9.13 -1.24
N ASP A 90 -9.39 8.44 -2.22
CA ASP A 90 -9.17 8.75 -3.63
C ASP A 90 -9.66 10.16 -3.99
N ARG A 91 -10.81 10.56 -3.48
CA ARG A 91 -11.35 11.92 -3.67
C ARG A 91 -10.46 12.97 -3.04
N LEU A 92 -9.96 12.70 -1.83
CA LEU A 92 -9.03 13.58 -1.13
C LEU A 92 -7.76 13.79 -1.95
N LEU A 93 -7.18 12.70 -2.48
CA LEU A 93 -5.99 12.76 -3.32
C LEU A 93 -6.26 13.52 -4.63
N ASN A 94 -7.35 13.21 -5.32
CA ASN A 94 -7.70 13.86 -6.59
C ASN A 94 -7.93 15.35 -6.42
N LYS A 95 -8.55 15.77 -5.33
CA LYS A 95 -8.73 17.19 -5.01
C LYS A 95 -7.38 17.88 -4.81
N ALA A 96 -6.48 17.25 -4.04
CA ALA A 96 -5.15 17.80 -3.80
C ALA A 96 -4.32 17.89 -5.08
N LEU A 97 -4.42 16.91 -5.97
CA LEU A 97 -3.73 16.93 -7.27
C LEU A 97 -4.13 18.15 -8.13
N LYS A 98 -5.33 18.64 -7.98
CA LYS A 98 -5.82 19.81 -8.72
C LYS A 98 -5.45 21.14 -8.07
N LEU A 99 -5.32 21.16 -6.73
CA LEU A 99 -5.19 22.41 -5.98
C LEU A 99 -3.81 22.63 -5.39
N ASP A 100 -3.10 21.57 -5.02
CA ASP A 100 -1.82 21.66 -4.30
C ASP A 100 -1.03 20.36 -4.47
N ILE A 101 -0.10 20.36 -5.41
CA ILE A 101 0.70 19.18 -5.76
C ILE A 101 1.58 18.73 -4.58
N ALA A 102 2.11 19.64 -3.79
CA ALA A 102 2.92 19.30 -2.63
C ALA A 102 2.10 18.53 -1.60
N LYS A 103 0.87 18.99 -1.34
CA LYS A 103 -0.07 18.31 -0.45
C LYS A 103 -0.46 16.95 -1.01
N ALA A 104 -0.67 16.84 -2.32
CA ALA A 104 -1.00 15.58 -2.98
C ALA A 104 0.08 14.53 -2.76
N ALA A 105 1.36 14.90 -2.87
CA ALA A 105 2.47 13.99 -2.62
C ALA A 105 2.46 13.45 -1.19
N VAL A 106 2.18 14.30 -0.22
CA VAL A 106 2.11 13.90 1.19
C VAL A 106 0.89 13.02 1.46
N ILE A 107 -0.27 13.34 0.88
CA ILE A 107 -1.47 12.49 0.98
C ILE A 107 -1.21 11.11 0.41
N GLN A 108 -0.54 11.02 -0.75
CA GLN A 108 -0.21 9.75 -1.35
C GLN A 108 0.71 8.92 -0.46
N ALA A 109 1.72 9.54 0.13
CA ALA A 109 2.63 8.88 1.08
C ALA A 109 1.87 8.41 2.33
N ALA A 110 0.99 9.23 2.88
CA ALA A 110 0.15 8.87 4.04
C ALA A 110 -0.79 7.71 3.70
N ALA A 111 -1.41 7.73 2.52
CA ALA A 111 -2.27 6.64 2.07
C ALA A 111 -1.49 5.33 1.88
N ALA A 112 -0.28 5.39 1.33
CA ALA A 112 0.58 4.23 1.20
C ALA A 112 0.94 3.63 2.56
N ALA A 113 1.28 4.46 3.53
CA ALA A 113 1.56 4.03 4.89
C ALA A 113 0.31 3.42 5.54
N ALA A 114 -0.87 4.00 5.31
CA ALA A 114 -2.12 3.51 5.85
C ALA A 114 -2.49 2.12 5.33
N ILE A 115 -2.39 1.90 4.01
CA ILE A 115 -2.74 0.59 3.44
C ILE A 115 -1.74 -0.48 3.86
N GLU A 116 -0.46 -0.14 3.96
CA GLU A 116 0.56 -1.06 4.46
C GLU A 116 0.27 -1.47 5.90
N ASP A 117 -0.05 -0.51 6.77
CA ASP A 117 -0.41 -0.79 8.16
C ASP A 117 -1.66 -1.67 8.25
N TYR A 118 -2.67 -1.38 7.44
CA TYR A 118 -3.91 -2.18 7.40
C TYR A 118 -3.67 -3.63 6.99
N CYS A 119 -2.73 -3.88 6.06
CA CYS A 119 -2.41 -5.21 5.57
C CYS A 119 -1.48 -6.00 6.51
N ASN A 120 -0.86 -5.36 7.47
CA ASN A 120 -0.04 -6.03 8.48
C ASN A 120 -0.93 -6.54 9.65
#